data_1245bcd6c882d25d2bd4ee3dc0b86590
#
_entry.id   1245bcd6c882d25d2bd4ee3dc0b86590
#
_cell.length_a   1.000
_cell.length_b   1.000
_cell.length_c   1.000
_cell.angle_alpha   90.00
_cell.angle_beta   90.00
_cell.angle_gamma   90.00
#
_symmetry.space_group_name_H-M   'P 1'
#
loop_
_entity.id
_entity.type
_entity.pdbx_description
1 polymer ?
#
loop_
_entity_poly.entity_id
_entity_poly.type
_entity_poly.pdbx_seq_one_letter_code
_entity_poly.pdbx_strand_id
1 'polypeptide(L)'
;MTGLLTERLRQASDNAVAMWSTLARARGDQVLEHPAFTVIDGRRYRIMLRTATPDAAAVHELTALAEARRADGRTVVVEDPFQVLDLSGIGMTAGQLPVLAREPGPVAAPDGVDRISTPAELEEAEALIVHGFPLEEYQPHRAGRVFPAELLGQATAFFRKDAQGACLTMAHGGVGGVYWVTTLPEHRSQGVGRALMHAVLRHFDDLPVTLTASRSGRPLYEKLGFVTLGDADWWR
;
A
#
# COMPACT_ATOMS: atom_id res chain seq x y z
N MET A 1 -20.17 -12.89 10.96
CA MET A 1 -18.83 -12.96 10.30
C MET A 1 -18.73 -12.11 9.05
N THR A 2 -19.68 -12.14 8.14
CA THR A 2 -19.65 -11.38 6.87
C THR A 2 -19.51 -9.87 7.07
N GLY A 3 -20.22 -9.26 8.02
CA GLY A 3 -20.16 -7.82 8.27
C GLY A 3 -18.79 -7.29 8.73
N LEU A 4 -18.09 -8.03 9.59
CA LEU A 4 -16.76 -7.63 10.07
C LEU A 4 -15.71 -7.67 8.94
N LEU A 5 -15.76 -8.70 8.10
CA LEU A 5 -14.84 -8.83 6.96
C LEU A 5 -15.04 -7.68 5.95
N THR A 6 -16.30 -7.34 5.65
CA THR A 6 -16.63 -6.21 4.77
C THR A 6 -16.14 -4.88 5.35
N GLU A 7 -16.33 -4.67 6.65
CA GLU A 7 -15.86 -3.47 7.34
C GLU A 7 -14.32 -3.37 7.33
N ARG A 8 -13.60 -4.48 7.59
CA ARG A 8 -12.13 -4.50 7.51
C ARG A 8 -11.61 -4.23 6.10
N LEU A 9 -12.30 -4.75 5.08
CA LEU A 9 -11.94 -4.49 3.68
C LEU A 9 -12.12 -3.00 3.35
N ARG A 10 -13.21 -2.38 3.80
CA ARG A 10 -13.44 -0.95 3.64
C ARG A 10 -12.35 -0.13 4.35
N GLN A 11 -12.03 -0.46 5.60
CA GLN A 11 -10.96 0.21 6.36
C GLN A 11 -9.58 0.04 5.69
N ALA A 12 -9.28 -1.14 5.13
CA ALA A 12 -8.05 -1.37 4.36
C ALA A 12 -7.99 -0.47 3.11
N SER A 13 -9.11 -0.35 2.38
CA SER A 13 -9.22 0.55 1.23
C SER A 13 -9.03 2.02 1.63
N ASP A 14 -9.74 2.49 2.65
CA ASP A 14 -9.62 3.86 3.14
C ASP A 14 -8.19 4.18 3.62
N ASN A 15 -7.53 3.23 4.29
CA ASN A 15 -6.16 3.36 4.73
C ASN A 15 -5.19 3.45 3.53
N ALA A 16 -5.38 2.63 2.49
CA ALA A 16 -4.59 2.69 1.27
C ALA A 16 -4.76 4.02 0.54
N VAL A 17 -5.99 4.53 0.42
CA VAL A 17 -6.27 5.85 -0.15
C VAL A 17 -5.56 6.94 0.65
N ALA A 18 -5.63 6.90 1.99
CA ALA A 18 -4.97 7.87 2.85
C ALA A 18 -3.45 7.84 2.67
N MET A 19 -2.84 6.64 2.64
CA MET A 19 -1.39 6.47 2.43
C MET A 19 -0.95 7.04 1.07
N TRP A 20 -1.61 6.66 -0.01
CA TRP A 20 -1.28 7.14 -1.35
C TRP A 20 -1.49 8.64 -1.50
N SER A 21 -2.58 9.19 -0.91
CA SER A 21 -2.85 10.63 -0.93
C SER A 21 -1.81 11.43 -0.13
N THR A 22 -1.41 10.93 1.05
CA THR A 22 -0.36 11.55 1.87
C THR A 22 0.96 11.59 1.12
N LEU A 23 1.34 10.47 0.52
CA LEU A 23 2.56 10.34 -0.26
C LEU A 23 2.54 11.24 -1.51
N ALA A 24 1.43 11.29 -2.21
CA ALA A 24 1.24 12.14 -3.38
C ALA A 24 1.40 13.64 -3.02
N ARG A 25 0.73 14.09 -1.98
CA ARG A 25 0.83 15.48 -1.52
C ARG A 25 2.26 15.84 -1.10
N ALA A 26 2.96 14.95 -0.39
CA ALA A 26 4.36 15.16 -0.01
C ALA A 26 5.30 15.26 -1.23
N ARG A 27 4.95 14.59 -2.34
CA ARG A 27 5.69 14.66 -3.61
C ARG A 27 5.31 15.85 -4.49
N GLY A 28 4.24 16.59 -4.15
CA GLY A 28 3.67 17.65 -5.00
C GLY A 28 2.79 17.11 -6.15
N ASP A 29 2.40 15.84 -6.11
CA ASP A 29 1.46 15.25 -7.06
C ASP A 29 0.03 15.74 -6.78
N GLN A 30 -0.83 15.76 -7.80
CA GLN A 30 -2.23 16.16 -7.64
C GLN A 30 -3.08 15.02 -7.08
N VAL A 31 -3.96 15.35 -6.13
CA VAL A 31 -4.95 14.43 -5.57
C VAL A 31 -6.33 15.01 -5.82
N LEU A 32 -7.17 14.28 -6.54
CA LEU A 32 -8.57 14.63 -6.80
C LEU A 32 -9.46 13.68 -6.00
N GLU A 33 -10.34 14.25 -5.19
CA GLU A 33 -11.25 13.48 -4.35
C GLU A 33 -12.65 13.46 -4.96
N HIS A 34 -13.17 12.26 -5.20
CA HIS A 34 -14.55 12.00 -5.56
C HIS A 34 -15.21 11.13 -4.49
N PRO A 35 -16.52 11.23 -4.21
CA PRO A 35 -17.18 10.41 -3.21
C PRO A 35 -16.98 8.90 -3.40
N ALA A 36 -16.91 8.40 -4.63
CA ALA A 36 -16.76 6.99 -4.95
C ALA A 36 -15.31 6.54 -5.20
N PHE A 37 -14.40 7.46 -5.52
CA PHE A 37 -13.00 7.14 -5.82
C PHE A 37 -12.06 8.31 -5.52
N THR A 38 -10.77 8.04 -5.47
CA THR A 38 -9.72 9.06 -5.39
C THR A 38 -8.76 8.88 -6.55
N VAL A 39 -8.37 9.99 -7.19
CA VAL A 39 -7.38 10.00 -8.26
C VAL A 39 -6.09 10.61 -7.77
N ILE A 40 -4.97 9.98 -8.10
CA ILE A 40 -3.63 10.49 -7.87
C ILE A 40 -2.94 10.65 -9.23
N ASP A 41 -2.70 11.89 -9.63
CA ASP A 41 -2.00 12.23 -10.86
C ASP A 41 -0.53 12.50 -10.56
N GLY A 42 0.23 11.42 -10.44
CA GLY A 42 1.67 11.41 -10.22
C GLY A 42 2.41 10.73 -11.38
N ARG A 43 3.51 10.05 -11.10
CA ARG A 43 4.24 9.28 -12.12
C ARG A 43 3.38 8.22 -12.80
N ARG A 44 2.56 7.53 -12.03
CA ARG A 44 1.45 6.71 -12.52
C ARG A 44 0.15 7.46 -12.25
N TYR A 45 -0.78 7.37 -13.17
CA TYR A 45 -2.14 7.82 -12.94
C TYR A 45 -2.89 6.72 -12.20
N ARG A 46 -3.22 6.96 -10.95
CA ARG A 46 -3.85 5.97 -10.07
C ARG A 46 -5.26 6.39 -9.75
N ILE A 47 -6.21 5.48 -9.91
CA ILE A 47 -7.59 5.64 -9.46
C ILE A 47 -7.85 4.57 -8.41
N MET A 48 -8.37 4.95 -7.27
CA MET A 48 -8.62 4.05 -6.14
C MET A 48 -10.10 4.10 -5.77
N LEU A 49 -10.80 2.99 -5.91
CA LEU A 49 -12.21 2.90 -5.57
C LEU A 49 -12.39 2.92 -4.04
N ARG A 50 -13.37 3.68 -3.55
CA ARG A 50 -13.64 3.90 -2.12
C ARG A 50 -14.92 3.24 -1.62
N THR A 51 -15.77 2.77 -2.52
CA THR A 51 -17.07 2.19 -2.17
C THR A 51 -17.33 0.89 -2.93
N ALA A 52 -17.97 -0.06 -2.29
CA ALA A 52 -18.43 -1.30 -2.91
C ALA A 52 -19.68 -1.12 -3.79
N THR A 53 -20.31 0.05 -3.74
CA THR A 53 -21.56 0.35 -4.46
C THR A 53 -21.47 1.69 -5.18
N PRO A 54 -20.50 1.86 -6.13
CA PRO A 54 -20.47 3.06 -6.95
C PRO A 54 -21.73 3.13 -7.81
N ASP A 55 -22.29 4.31 -7.99
CA ASP A 55 -23.37 4.50 -8.95
C ASP A 55 -22.86 4.48 -10.40
N ALA A 56 -23.78 4.36 -11.35
CA ALA A 56 -23.43 4.29 -12.76
C ALA A 56 -22.70 5.53 -13.29
N ALA A 57 -22.98 6.71 -12.72
CA ALA A 57 -22.33 7.96 -13.11
C ALA A 57 -20.86 7.95 -12.64
N ALA A 58 -20.59 7.55 -11.41
CA ALA A 58 -19.23 7.41 -10.88
C ALA A 58 -18.40 6.37 -11.66
N VAL A 59 -19.00 5.22 -12.02
CA VAL A 59 -18.33 4.21 -12.85
C VAL A 59 -18.01 4.77 -14.24
N HIS A 60 -18.96 5.48 -14.85
CA HIS A 60 -18.74 6.11 -16.17
C HIS A 60 -17.62 7.15 -16.11
N GLU A 61 -17.62 8.04 -15.10
CA GLU A 61 -16.59 9.07 -14.94
C GLU A 61 -15.21 8.45 -14.71
N LEU A 62 -15.10 7.46 -13.81
CA LEU A 62 -13.85 6.73 -13.53
C LEU A 62 -13.31 6.09 -14.82
N THR A 63 -14.18 5.41 -15.57
CA THR A 63 -13.82 4.74 -16.83
C THR A 63 -13.33 5.75 -17.87
N ALA A 64 -14.03 6.87 -18.04
CA ALA A 64 -13.62 7.93 -18.96
C ALA A 64 -12.27 8.55 -18.59
N LEU A 65 -12.01 8.78 -17.29
CA LEU A 65 -10.71 9.25 -16.80
C LEU A 65 -9.58 8.25 -17.12
N ALA A 66 -9.81 6.96 -16.85
CA ALA A 66 -8.83 5.92 -17.14
C ALA A 66 -8.53 5.84 -18.64
N GLU A 67 -9.56 5.83 -19.49
CA GLU A 67 -9.43 5.76 -20.94
C GLU A 67 -8.68 6.98 -21.50
N ALA A 68 -9.07 8.20 -21.11
CA ALA A 68 -8.44 9.43 -21.55
C ALA A 68 -6.94 9.46 -21.21
N ARG A 69 -6.57 9.08 -19.97
CA ARG A 69 -5.15 9.08 -19.57
C ARG A 69 -4.32 7.99 -20.25
N ARG A 70 -4.93 6.85 -20.57
CA ARG A 70 -4.28 5.82 -21.41
C ARG A 70 -4.07 6.29 -22.84
N ALA A 71 -5.05 6.99 -23.41
CA ALA A 71 -4.91 7.60 -24.72
C ALA A 71 -3.79 8.65 -24.78
N ASP A 72 -3.55 9.39 -23.68
CA ASP A 72 -2.42 10.31 -23.50
C ASP A 72 -1.07 9.58 -23.30
N GLY A 73 -1.03 8.25 -23.37
CA GLY A 73 0.18 7.44 -23.16
C GLY A 73 0.61 7.29 -21.70
N ARG A 74 -0.26 7.62 -20.74
CA ARG A 74 0.05 7.49 -19.31
C ARG A 74 -0.11 6.03 -18.85
N THR A 75 0.74 5.62 -17.94
CA THR A 75 0.52 4.37 -17.19
C THR A 75 -0.61 4.58 -16.19
N VAL A 76 -1.72 3.91 -16.41
CA VAL A 76 -2.91 3.98 -15.54
C VAL A 76 -3.02 2.70 -14.72
N VAL A 77 -3.34 2.86 -13.43
CA VAL A 77 -3.69 1.76 -12.52
C VAL A 77 -5.01 2.08 -11.86
N VAL A 78 -5.97 1.16 -11.90
CA VAL A 78 -7.22 1.27 -11.13
C VAL A 78 -7.24 0.17 -10.08
N GLU A 79 -7.36 0.56 -8.80
CA GLU A 79 -7.46 -0.35 -7.67
C GLU A 79 -8.92 -0.50 -7.25
N ASP A 80 -9.44 -1.71 -7.38
CA ASP A 80 -10.78 -2.09 -6.99
C ASP A 80 -10.75 -3.19 -5.91
N PRO A 81 -10.72 -2.81 -4.63
CA PRO A 81 -10.70 -3.77 -3.54
C PRO A 81 -12.03 -4.50 -3.35
N PHE A 82 -13.09 -4.08 -4.05
CA PHE A 82 -14.43 -4.61 -3.91
C PHE A 82 -14.86 -5.52 -5.07
N GLN A 83 -14.05 -5.57 -6.15
CA GLN A 83 -14.29 -6.37 -7.36
C GLN A 83 -15.65 -6.06 -8.01
N VAL A 84 -15.96 -4.78 -8.17
CA VAL A 84 -17.25 -4.29 -8.71
C VAL A 84 -17.10 -3.62 -10.07
N LEU A 85 -15.87 -3.41 -10.56
CA LEU A 85 -15.60 -2.79 -11.84
C LEU A 85 -15.32 -3.84 -12.94
N ASP A 86 -15.75 -3.54 -14.15
CA ASP A 86 -15.28 -4.20 -15.37
C ASP A 86 -14.72 -3.15 -16.34
N LEU A 87 -13.39 -3.11 -16.46
CA LEU A 87 -12.67 -2.20 -17.34
C LEU A 87 -12.10 -2.90 -18.58
N SER A 88 -12.50 -4.15 -18.84
CA SER A 88 -12.06 -4.91 -20.02
C SER A 88 -12.49 -4.24 -21.32
N GLY A 89 -13.65 -3.57 -21.33
CA GLY A 89 -14.17 -2.83 -22.47
C GLY A 89 -13.29 -1.69 -22.97
N ILE A 90 -12.43 -1.13 -22.09
CA ILE A 90 -11.41 -0.13 -22.47
C ILE A 90 -10.01 -0.74 -22.59
N GLY A 91 -9.91 -2.08 -22.71
CA GLY A 91 -8.66 -2.81 -22.93
C GLY A 91 -7.75 -2.87 -21.72
N MET A 92 -8.28 -2.76 -20.50
CA MET A 92 -7.52 -3.02 -19.26
C MET A 92 -7.66 -4.49 -18.83
N THR A 93 -6.65 -4.99 -18.13
CA THR A 93 -6.62 -6.37 -17.60
C THR A 93 -6.47 -6.32 -16.09
N ALA A 94 -7.28 -7.09 -15.38
CA ALA A 94 -7.20 -7.21 -13.92
C ALA A 94 -6.15 -8.24 -13.49
N GLY A 95 -5.29 -7.84 -12.56
CA GLY A 95 -4.48 -8.75 -11.74
C GLY A 95 -5.05 -8.76 -10.32
N GLN A 96 -5.08 -9.93 -9.67
CA GLN A 96 -5.64 -10.07 -8.33
C GLN A 96 -4.56 -10.17 -7.27
N LEU A 97 -4.73 -9.43 -6.18
CA LEU A 97 -3.88 -9.46 -5.01
C LEU A 97 -4.74 -9.60 -3.73
N PRO A 98 -4.41 -10.54 -2.84
CA PRO A 98 -5.17 -10.74 -1.62
C PRO A 98 -4.98 -9.56 -0.65
N VAL A 99 -6.08 -9.07 -0.10
CA VAL A 99 -6.13 -8.14 1.02
C VAL A 99 -6.24 -8.94 2.31
N LEU A 100 -5.34 -8.70 3.23
CA LEU A 100 -5.26 -9.43 4.49
C LEU A 100 -5.41 -8.48 5.67
N ALA A 101 -5.95 -9.00 6.77
CA ALA A 101 -6.00 -8.32 8.05
C ALA A 101 -5.58 -9.23 9.21
N ARG A 102 -5.05 -8.62 10.26
CA ARG A 102 -4.78 -9.26 11.55
C ARG A 102 -5.35 -8.38 12.66
N GLU A 103 -6.16 -8.97 13.51
CA GLU A 103 -6.66 -8.31 14.73
C GLU A 103 -5.54 -8.14 15.75
N PRO A 104 -5.64 -7.17 16.68
CA PRO A 104 -4.71 -7.00 17.78
C PRO A 104 -4.48 -8.30 18.56
N GLY A 105 -3.29 -8.49 19.05
CA GLY A 105 -2.97 -9.68 19.83
C GLY A 105 -1.47 -9.82 20.09
N PRO A 106 -1.05 -10.83 20.85
CA PRO A 106 0.33 -11.01 21.23
C PRO A 106 1.29 -11.04 20.04
N VAL A 107 2.42 -10.36 20.18
CA VAL A 107 3.47 -10.26 19.16
C VAL A 107 4.83 -10.51 19.80
N ALA A 108 5.65 -11.31 19.14
CA ALA A 108 7.05 -11.50 19.56
C ALA A 108 7.82 -10.18 19.52
N ALA A 109 8.84 -10.04 20.34
CA ALA A 109 9.71 -8.88 20.27
C ALA A 109 10.38 -8.78 18.89
N PRO A 110 10.44 -7.59 18.28
CA PRO A 110 11.22 -7.40 17.08
C PRO A 110 12.70 -7.56 17.38
N ASP A 111 13.43 -8.14 16.44
CA ASP A 111 14.87 -8.35 16.56
C ASP A 111 15.62 -7.43 15.60
N GLY A 112 16.36 -6.46 16.16
CA GLY A 112 17.20 -5.54 15.39
C GLY A 112 16.44 -4.74 14.34
N VAL A 113 15.26 -4.21 14.68
CA VAL A 113 14.47 -3.34 13.81
C VAL A 113 14.35 -1.96 14.42
N ASP A 114 14.78 -0.95 13.70
CA ASP A 114 14.72 0.44 14.10
C ASP A 114 13.52 1.14 13.47
N ARG A 115 12.90 2.03 14.23
CA ARG A 115 11.95 3.00 13.69
C ARG A 115 12.75 4.20 13.19
N ILE A 116 12.50 4.59 11.94
CA ILE A 116 13.14 5.72 11.28
C ILE A 116 12.65 7.03 11.90
N SER A 117 13.58 7.92 12.21
CA SER A 117 13.32 9.20 12.88
C SER A 117 13.97 10.41 12.21
N THR A 118 14.94 10.20 11.34
CA THR A 118 15.68 11.26 10.68
C THR A 118 15.58 11.19 9.15
N PRO A 119 15.74 12.33 8.44
CA PRO A 119 15.76 12.31 6.97
C PRO A 119 16.82 11.38 6.38
N ALA A 120 18.01 11.32 6.97
CA ALA A 120 19.09 10.46 6.47
C ALA A 120 18.72 8.96 6.58
N GLU A 121 18.14 8.54 7.70
CA GLU A 121 17.64 7.16 7.86
C GLU A 121 16.50 6.86 6.89
N LEU A 122 15.64 7.86 6.59
CA LEU A 122 14.56 7.72 5.62
C LEU A 122 15.09 7.51 4.21
N GLU A 123 16.13 8.23 3.80
CA GLU A 123 16.81 8.04 2.51
C GLU A 123 17.40 6.63 2.37
N GLU A 124 17.99 6.10 3.44
CA GLU A 124 18.48 4.71 3.47
C GLU A 124 17.34 3.70 3.35
N ALA A 125 16.24 3.89 4.08
CA ALA A 125 15.06 3.03 3.98
C ALA A 125 14.40 3.12 2.58
N GLU A 126 14.36 4.32 1.99
CA GLU A 126 13.91 4.53 0.61
C GLU A 126 14.73 3.71 -0.38
N ALA A 127 16.07 3.77 -0.27
CA ALA A 127 16.96 3.02 -1.13
C ALA A 127 16.68 1.50 -1.04
N LEU A 128 16.51 0.96 0.18
CA LEU A 128 16.18 -0.45 0.40
C LEU A 128 14.87 -0.84 -0.29
N ILE A 129 13.83 -0.01 -0.14
CA ILE A 129 12.51 -0.27 -0.75
C ILE A 129 12.60 -0.21 -2.27
N VAL A 130 13.23 0.84 -2.82
CA VAL A 130 13.31 1.04 -4.28
C VAL A 130 14.15 -0.03 -4.97
N HIS A 131 15.22 -0.52 -4.32
CA HIS A 131 16.07 -1.57 -4.89
C HIS A 131 15.49 -2.97 -4.70
N GLY A 132 14.83 -3.24 -3.59
CA GLY A 132 14.31 -4.58 -3.28
C GLY A 132 12.89 -4.84 -3.77
N PHE A 133 12.12 -3.80 -4.10
CA PHE A 133 10.79 -3.87 -4.70
C PHE A 133 10.86 -3.32 -6.14
N PRO A 134 10.17 -3.91 -7.13
CA PRO A 134 10.28 -3.47 -8.53
C PRO A 134 9.58 -2.12 -8.78
N LEU A 135 10.17 -1.05 -8.28
CA LEU A 135 9.72 0.33 -8.49
C LEU A 135 10.51 0.95 -9.66
N GLU A 136 10.33 0.38 -10.86
CA GLU A 136 11.05 0.79 -12.08
C GLU A 136 10.87 2.27 -12.42
N GLU A 137 9.71 2.85 -12.11
CA GLU A 137 9.41 4.26 -12.33
C GLU A 137 10.29 5.21 -11.50
N TYR A 138 10.97 4.73 -10.48
CA TYR A 138 11.88 5.50 -9.64
C TYR A 138 13.36 5.19 -9.91
N GLN A 139 13.67 4.52 -11.01
CA GLN A 139 15.04 4.31 -11.44
C GLN A 139 15.49 5.39 -12.46
N PRO A 140 16.75 5.86 -12.40
CA PRO A 140 17.72 5.63 -11.32
C PRO A 140 17.25 6.27 -10.01
N HIS A 141 17.48 5.59 -8.91
CA HIS A 141 17.09 6.07 -7.56
C HIS A 141 17.74 7.42 -7.26
N ARG A 142 16.96 8.32 -6.66
CA ARG A 142 17.42 9.60 -6.09
C ARG A 142 16.74 9.78 -4.75
N ALA A 143 17.53 9.95 -3.70
CA ALA A 143 17.05 10.11 -2.34
C ALA A 143 15.97 11.21 -2.19
N GLY A 144 14.98 10.94 -1.37
CA GLY A 144 13.84 11.83 -1.10
C GLY A 144 12.81 11.96 -2.22
N ARG A 145 12.95 11.22 -3.33
CA ARG A 145 11.97 11.29 -4.43
C ARG A 145 10.78 10.38 -4.26
N VAL A 146 10.95 9.28 -3.53
CA VAL A 146 9.88 8.34 -3.25
C VAL A 146 9.26 8.66 -1.90
N PHE A 147 10.08 8.93 -0.89
CA PHE A 147 9.65 9.27 0.46
C PHE A 147 10.27 10.61 0.89
N PRO A 148 9.62 11.75 0.58
CA PRO A 148 10.05 13.05 1.06
C PRO A 148 10.11 13.12 2.59
N ALA A 149 11.04 13.90 3.14
CA ALA A 149 11.27 14.01 4.58
C ALA A 149 10.04 14.50 5.37
N GLU A 150 9.14 15.21 4.72
CA GLU A 150 7.86 15.69 5.26
C GLU A 150 6.94 14.55 5.73
N LEU A 151 7.19 13.33 5.28
CA LEU A 151 6.46 12.14 5.76
C LEU A 151 6.82 11.77 7.19
N LEU A 152 8.00 12.17 7.69
CA LEU A 152 8.34 11.99 9.09
C LEU A 152 7.47 12.88 9.96
N GLY A 153 6.91 12.30 11.04
CA GLY A 153 6.04 13.04 11.97
C GLY A 153 4.57 13.14 11.57
N GLN A 154 4.17 12.60 10.41
CA GLN A 154 2.77 12.42 10.03
C GLN A 154 2.20 11.09 10.60
N ALA A 155 1.03 10.66 10.10
CA ALA A 155 0.45 9.36 10.47
C ALA A 155 1.21 8.15 9.91
N THR A 156 2.34 8.40 9.24
CA THR A 156 3.25 7.39 8.67
C THR A 156 4.37 7.04 9.65
N ALA A 157 4.83 5.80 9.60
CA ALA A 157 6.06 5.37 10.26
C ALA A 157 6.84 4.44 9.33
N PHE A 158 8.16 4.56 9.35
CA PHE A 158 9.06 3.70 8.59
C PHE A 158 9.85 2.83 9.56
N PHE A 159 10.11 1.61 9.13
CA PHE A 159 10.91 0.64 9.86
C PHE A 159 12.00 0.07 8.97
N ARG A 160 13.17 -0.16 9.55
CA ARG A 160 14.33 -0.72 8.87
C ARG A 160 14.98 -1.80 9.73
N LYS A 161 15.39 -2.88 9.09
CA LYS A 161 16.28 -3.87 9.69
C LYS A 161 17.64 -3.80 9.01
N ASP A 162 18.60 -3.12 9.65
CA ASP A 162 19.94 -2.87 9.11
C ASP A 162 19.89 -2.40 7.64
N ALA A 163 20.85 -2.81 6.82
CA ALA A 163 20.86 -2.61 5.37
C ALA A 163 20.17 -3.77 4.60
N GLN A 164 19.20 -4.47 5.22
CA GLN A 164 18.63 -5.71 4.68
C GLN A 164 17.21 -5.55 4.17
N GLY A 165 16.45 -4.65 4.77
CA GLY A 165 15.06 -4.44 4.40
C GLY A 165 14.40 -3.30 5.16
N ALA A 166 13.27 -2.84 4.62
CA ALA A 166 12.48 -1.76 5.20
C ALA A 166 10.99 -1.92 4.85
N CYS A 167 10.14 -1.14 5.54
CA CYS A 167 8.73 -1.01 5.22
C CYS A 167 8.18 0.35 5.66
N LEU A 168 7.03 0.72 5.11
CA LEU A 168 6.22 1.88 5.47
C LEU A 168 4.93 1.44 6.13
N THR A 169 4.45 2.20 7.09
CA THR A 169 3.13 2.04 7.71
C THR A 169 2.33 3.33 7.68
N MET A 170 1.01 3.21 7.76
CA MET A 170 0.06 4.32 7.85
C MET A 170 -1.02 4.02 8.88
N ALA A 171 -1.22 4.90 9.85
CA ALA A 171 -2.36 4.85 10.77
C ALA A 171 -3.51 5.69 10.21
N HIS A 172 -4.62 5.07 9.80
CA HIS A 172 -5.81 5.78 9.32
C HIS A 172 -7.06 4.89 9.41
N GLY A 173 -8.21 5.50 9.66
CA GLY A 173 -9.50 4.80 9.63
C GLY A 173 -9.67 3.70 10.68
N GLY A 174 -8.94 3.80 11.80
CA GLY A 174 -9.00 2.81 12.89
C GLY A 174 -8.20 1.52 12.60
N VAL A 175 -7.31 1.53 11.60
CA VAL A 175 -6.41 0.42 11.29
C VAL A 175 -5.00 0.91 11.00
N GLY A 176 -4.01 0.03 11.18
CA GLY A 176 -2.67 0.20 10.67
C GLY A 176 -2.52 -0.44 9.30
N GLY A 177 -2.14 0.33 8.28
CA GLY A 177 -1.78 -0.21 6.95
C GLY A 177 -0.28 -0.47 6.86
N VAL A 178 0.11 -1.52 6.14
CA VAL A 178 1.52 -1.86 5.91
C VAL A 178 1.80 -1.91 4.41
N TYR A 179 2.88 -1.24 4.01
CA TYR A 179 3.22 -1.03 2.60
C TYR A 179 4.69 -1.33 2.35
N TRP A 180 4.98 -1.89 1.16
CA TRP A 180 6.32 -2.16 0.67
C TRP A 180 7.23 -2.88 1.67
N VAL A 181 6.73 -3.92 2.33
CA VAL A 181 7.58 -4.81 3.13
C VAL A 181 8.61 -5.45 2.21
N THR A 182 9.82 -4.93 2.28
CA THR A 182 10.88 -5.23 1.35
C THR A 182 12.04 -5.92 2.06
N THR A 183 12.57 -6.98 1.46
CA THR A 183 13.84 -7.62 1.83
C THR A 183 14.69 -7.70 0.58
N LEU A 184 15.92 -7.21 0.65
CA LEU A 184 16.87 -7.31 -0.47
C LEU A 184 17.07 -8.79 -0.86
N PRO A 185 17.26 -9.10 -2.15
CA PRO A 185 17.34 -10.48 -2.64
C PRO A 185 18.31 -11.36 -1.87
N GLU A 186 19.50 -10.86 -1.56
CA GLU A 186 20.58 -11.56 -0.85
C GLU A 186 20.26 -11.86 0.63
N HIS A 187 19.27 -11.17 1.21
CA HIS A 187 18.85 -11.35 2.60
C HIS A 187 17.49 -12.06 2.74
N ARG A 188 16.93 -12.56 1.65
CA ARG A 188 15.66 -13.32 1.69
C ARG A 188 15.82 -14.63 2.44
N SER A 189 14.72 -15.12 3.00
CA SER A 189 14.66 -16.35 3.81
C SER A 189 15.49 -16.34 5.10
N GLN A 190 16.01 -15.18 5.51
CA GLN A 190 16.78 -14.98 6.76
C GLN A 190 15.96 -14.34 7.89
N GLY A 191 14.65 -14.24 7.74
CA GLY A 191 13.73 -13.71 8.78
C GLY A 191 13.55 -12.20 8.79
N VAL A 192 14.17 -11.44 7.89
CA VAL A 192 14.09 -9.96 7.81
C VAL A 192 12.64 -9.47 7.74
N GLY A 193 11.85 -9.97 6.78
CA GLY A 193 10.45 -9.60 6.64
C GLY A 193 9.61 -9.92 7.89
N ARG A 194 9.90 -11.02 8.59
CA ARG A 194 9.24 -11.37 9.84
C ARG A 194 9.60 -10.40 10.96
N ALA A 195 10.87 -10.02 11.08
CA ALA A 195 11.32 -9.05 12.09
C ALA A 195 10.67 -7.68 11.86
N LEU A 196 10.63 -7.19 10.61
CA LEU A 196 9.92 -5.96 10.23
C LEU A 196 8.44 -6.03 10.63
N MET A 197 7.76 -7.12 10.32
CA MET A 197 6.34 -7.28 10.67
C MET A 197 6.11 -7.36 12.18
N HIS A 198 7.01 -7.96 12.97
CA HIS A 198 6.90 -7.90 14.43
C HIS A 198 7.01 -6.47 14.95
N ALA A 199 7.92 -5.64 14.41
CA ALA A 199 8.03 -4.22 14.77
C ALA A 199 6.75 -3.44 14.43
N VAL A 200 6.20 -3.66 13.24
CA VAL A 200 4.94 -3.05 12.80
C VAL A 200 3.76 -3.46 13.69
N LEU A 201 3.62 -4.74 13.98
CA LEU A 201 2.53 -5.24 14.82
C LEU A 201 2.61 -4.74 16.26
N ARG A 202 3.81 -4.51 16.78
CA ARG A 202 4.00 -3.85 18.09
C ARG A 202 3.74 -2.35 18.03
N HIS A 203 4.01 -1.71 16.90
CA HIS A 203 3.69 -0.29 16.70
C HIS A 203 2.18 -0.04 16.68
N PHE A 204 1.41 -1.03 16.21
CA PHE A 204 -0.05 -1.00 16.13
C PHE A 204 -0.68 -2.00 17.11
N ASP A 205 -0.18 -2.10 18.35
CA ASP A 205 -0.60 -3.12 19.32
C ASP A 205 -2.09 -3.10 19.63
N ASP A 206 -2.74 -1.93 19.56
CA ASP A 206 -4.17 -1.72 19.81
C ASP A 206 -5.02 -1.71 18.54
N LEU A 207 -4.41 -1.71 17.34
CA LEU A 207 -5.12 -1.57 16.08
C LEU A 207 -5.08 -2.86 15.26
N PRO A 208 -6.16 -3.18 14.53
CA PRO A 208 -6.08 -4.14 13.45
C PRO A 208 -5.09 -3.68 12.39
N VAL A 209 -4.31 -4.60 11.84
CA VAL A 209 -3.32 -4.31 10.81
C VAL A 209 -3.75 -4.91 9.48
N THR A 210 -3.70 -4.11 8.41
CA THR A 210 -4.12 -4.50 7.07
C THR A 210 -2.98 -4.35 6.06
N LEU A 211 -3.01 -5.17 5.02
CA LEU A 211 -2.07 -5.09 3.91
C LEU A 211 -2.63 -5.78 2.65
N THR A 212 -2.10 -5.39 1.49
CA THR A 212 -2.28 -6.15 0.25
C THR A 212 -1.01 -6.94 -0.02
N ALA A 213 -1.12 -8.27 -0.08
CA ALA A 213 0.04 -9.14 -0.20
C ALA A 213 0.36 -9.48 -1.65
N SER A 214 1.67 -9.58 -1.97
CA SER A 214 2.08 -10.30 -3.16
C SER A 214 1.88 -11.82 -2.95
N ARG A 215 1.76 -12.57 -4.04
CA ARG A 215 1.64 -14.05 -3.97
C ARG A 215 2.81 -14.69 -3.21
N SER A 216 4.03 -14.17 -3.38
CA SER A 216 5.23 -14.68 -2.68
C SER A 216 5.30 -14.25 -1.21
N GLY A 217 4.71 -13.11 -0.84
CA GLY A 217 4.69 -12.61 0.54
C GLY A 217 3.60 -13.22 1.41
N ARG A 218 2.49 -13.70 0.82
CA ARG A 218 1.33 -14.22 1.53
C ARG A 218 1.65 -15.27 2.61
N PRO A 219 2.52 -16.28 2.38
CA PRO A 219 2.84 -17.28 3.42
C PRO A 219 3.49 -16.70 4.69
N LEU A 220 4.20 -15.56 4.58
CA LEU A 220 4.75 -14.87 5.74
C LEU A 220 3.61 -14.31 6.61
N TYR A 221 2.66 -13.64 6.00
CA TYR A 221 1.56 -12.98 6.72
C TYR A 221 0.62 -14.00 7.35
N GLU A 222 0.29 -15.09 6.66
CA GLU A 222 -0.52 -16.18 7.22
C GLU A 222 0.11 -16.78 8.48
N LYS A 223 1.44 -16.99 8.49
CA LYS A 223 2.19 -17.45 9.67
C LYS A 223 2.20 -16.43 10.82
N LEU A 224 1.95 -15.16 10.54
CA LEU A 224 1.83 -14.09 11.52
C LEU A 224 0.37 -13.87 11.97
N GLY A 225 -0.56 -14.73 11.55
CA GLY A 225 -1.96 -14.69 11.97
C GLY A 225 -2.83 -13.73 11.15
N PHE A 226 -2.37 -13.29 9.98
CA PHE A 226 -3.23 -12.56 9.06
C PHE A 226 -4.22 -13.51 8.38
N VAL A 227 -5.44 -13.03 8.19
CA VAL A 227 -6.49 -13.73 7.45
C VAL A 227 -6.84 -12.96 6.19
N THR A 228 -7.17 -13.66 5.11
CA THR A 228 -7.62 -13.05 3.86
C THR A 228 -9.02 -12.49 4.03
N LEU A 229 -9.22 -11.22 3.66
CA LEU A 229 -10.52 -10.55 3.61
C LEU A 229 -11.22 -10.76 2.26
N GLY A 230 -10.45 -10.77 1.19
CA GLY A 230 -10.86 -10.89 -0.20
C GLY A 230 -9.67 -10.60 -1.11
N ASP A 231 -9.92 -10.62 -2.42
CA ASP A 231 -8.93 -10.19 -3.41
C ASP A 231 -9.31 -8.79 -3.93
N ALA A 232 -8.31 -7.95 -4.17
CA ALA A 232 -8.46 -6.67 -4.85
C ALA A 232 -8.07 -6.81 -6.32
N ASP A 233 -8.87 -6.27 -7.21
CA ASP A 233 -8.53 -6.18 -8.63
C ASP A 233 -7.65 -4.95 -8.89
N TRP A 234 -6.55 -5.19 -9.58
CA TRP A 234 -5.62 -4.16 -10.02
C TRP A 234 -5.64 -4.12 -11.55
N TRP A 235 -6.41 -3.19 -12.10
CA TRP A 235 -6.56 -2.99 -13.53
C TRP A 235 -5.37 -2.20 -14.11
N ARG A 236 -4.83 -2.70 -15.22
CA ARG A 236 -3.69 -2.11 -15.93
C ARG A 236 -3.87 -2.16 -17.44
#